data_84eadbadbb18c91f2f7dde23453e1914
#
_entry.id   84eadbadbb18c91f2f7dde23453e1914
#
_cell.length_a   1.000
_cell.length_b   1.000
_cell.length_c   1.000
_cell.angle_alpha   90.00
_cell.angle_beta   90.00
_cell.angle_gamma   90.00
#
_symmetry.space_group_name_H-M   'P 1'
#
loop_
_entity.id
_entity.type
_entity.pdbx_description
1 polymer ?
#
loop_
_entity_poly.entity_id
_entity_poly.type
_entity_poly.pdbx_seq_one_letter_code
_entity_poly.pdbx_strand_id
1 'polypeptide(L)'
;MMLKTFSKPAIKWTVAAILCATLSAGALVNAVAATATADEVTASKTYVESSTEFEVGNGDVVVSTNKNFNMSFDVIKANKITIDNCGEKQTISLAKGTVEEVLDRTGITLTDNKSVTPSLNTVITDDTNIYVYNAKNIKLTTNGTEMSVKAPEGTVENALNILGYTVTDNDILSVDKNAQVEDDMEIILKKVTYVDEVSTEKISYDTIEKDSDDILTGESQVSQNGADGEKEVTKRCKYIDGKYASTKVIGEKVTKKPVDKVILNGTKRGTITDTSGAPVSYRYA
;
A
#
# COMPACT_ATOMS: atom_id res chain seq x y z
N MET A 1 40.93 -20.85 -15.15
CA MET A 1 41.65 -19.65 -14.69
C MET A 1 40.72 -18.92 -13.72
N MET A 2 40.90 -19.11 -12.40
CA MET A 2 40.00 -18.58 -11.36
C MET A 2 40.36 -17.11 -11.12
N LEU A 3 39.38 -16.20 -11.37
CA LEU A 3 39.48 -14.82 -10.91
C LEU A 3 39.16 -14.78 -9.42
N LYS A 4 40.17 -14.51 -8.60
CA LYS A 4 39.99 -14.18 -7.19
C LYS A 4 39.41 -12.77 -7.09
N THR A 5 38.17 -12.68 -6.60
CA THR A 5 37.59 -11.43 -6.12
C THR A 5 38.31 -11.02 -4.84
N PHE A 6 39.09 -9.98 -4.89
CA PHE A 6 39.63 -9.33 -3.69
C PHE A 6 38.52 -8.47 -3.07
N SER A 7 37.97 -8.90 -1.95
CA SER A 7 37.24 -8.02 -1.06
C SER A 7 38.25 -7.06 -0.43
N LYS A 8 38.14 -5.76 -0.76
CA LYS A 8 38.96 -4.73 -0.09
C LYS A 8 38.52 -4.65 1.37
N PRO A 9 39.47 -4.67 2.33
CA PRO A 9 39.13 -4.53 3.76
C PRO A 9 38.58 -3.12 4.04
N ALA A 10 37.61 -3.05 4.97
CA ALA A 10 37.15 -1.77 5.51
C ALA A 10 38.34 -0.98 6.06
N ILE A 11 38.55 0.21 5.51
CA ILE A 11 39.66 1.08 5.95
C ILE A 11 39.16 1.82 7.19
N LYS A 12 39.78 1.55 8.33
CA LYS A 12 39.60 2.35 9.55
C LYS A 12 40.36 3.65 9.40
N TRP A 13 39.65 4.76 9.40
CA TRP A 13 40.22 6.09 9.33
C TRP A 13 40.29 6.72 10.70
N THR A 14 41.46 7.07 11.14
CA THR A 14 41.63 7.96 12.28
C THR A 14 41.78 9.37 11.70
N VAL A 15 40.75 10.21 11.88
CA VAL A 15 40.83 11.60 11.47
C VAL A 15 41.61 12.34 12.55
N ALA A 16 42.87 12.58 12.28
CA ALA A 16 43.62 13.58 13.01
C ALA A 16 43.18 14.97 12.49
N ALA A 17 42.36 15.67 13.24
CA ALA A 17 41.97 17.03 12.90
C ALA A 17 43.22 17.93 12.98
N ILE A 18 43.65 18.45 11.87
CA ILE A 18 44.75 19.41 11.78
C ILE A 18 44.22 20.76 12.26
N LEU A 19 44.57 21.16 13.46
CA LEU A 19 44.41 22.53 13.92
C LEU A 19 45.66 23.31 13.51
N CYS A 20 45.65 23.92 12.33
CA CYS A 20 46.66 24.92 11.94
C CYS A 20 46.23 26.27 12.53
N ALA A 21 46.68 26.55 13.75
CA ALA A 21 46.55 27.88 14.34
C ALA A 21 47.68 28.74 13.82
N THR A 22 47.51 29.42 12.68
CA THR A 22 48.20 30.64 12.37
C THR A 22 47.18 31.77 12.38
N LEU A 23 47.24 32.55 13.46
CA LEU A 23 46.53 33.82 13.56
C LEU A 23 47.01 34.74 12.44
N SER A 24 46.22 34.92 11.41
CA SER A 24 46.17 36.16 10.65
C SER A 24 44.71 36.39 10.22
N ALA A 25 44.27 37.59 10.48
CA ALA A 25 42.89 38.01 10.33
C ALA A 25 42.31 37.72 8.92
N GLY A 26 41.16 37.16 8.85
CA GLY A 26 40.24 37.35 7.72
C GLY A 26 40.29 36.29 6.60
N ALA A 27 40.33 35.01 6.89
CA ALA A 27 40.07 34.00 5.86
C ALA A 27 38.90 33.13 6.28
N LEU A 28 37.75 33.30 5.59
CA LEU A 28 36.67 32.33 5.53
C LEU A 28 37.24 31.04 4.90
N VAL A 29 37.51 30.03 5.71
CA VAL A 29 37.78 28.69 5.18
C VAL A 29 36.45 28.08 4.79
N ASN A 30 36.12 28.12 3.50
CA ASN A 30 35.11 27.28 2.93
C ASN A 30 35.53 25.82 3.15
N ALA A 31 34.72 25.08 3.91
CA ALA A 31 34.89 23.64 4.03
C ALA A 31 34.67 23.02 2.64
N VAL A 32 35.76 22.58 2.02
CA VAL A 32 35.68 21.78 0.81
C VAL A 32 35.14 20.42 1.21
N ALA A 33 34.01 20.03 0.67
CA ALA A 33 33.54 18.65 0.73
C ALA A 33 34.55 17.80 -0.05
N ALA A 34 35.45 17.12 0.66
CA ALA A 34 36.39 16.19 0.07
C ALA A 34 35.64 14.89 -0.23
N THR A 35 35.25 14.69 -1.49
CA THR A 35 35.02 13.36 -2.02
C THR A 35 36.40 12.72 -2.23
N ALA A 36 36.93 12.06 -1.19
CA ALA A 36 38.16 11.33 -1.29
C ALA A 36 37.93 10.01 -2.02
N THR A 37 38.39 9.91 -3.27
CA THR A 37 38.68 8.61 -3.86
C THR A 37 39.96 8.06 -3.18
N ALA A 38 40.03 6.73 -3.02
CA ALA A 38 41.00 6.03 -2.16
C ALA A 38 42.49 6.28 -2.48
N ASP A 39 42.82 7.06 -3.48
CA ASP A 39 44.19 7.24 -3.99
C ASP A 39 44.85 8.63 -3.72
N GLU A 40 44.14 9.57 -3.07
CA GLU A 40 44.66 10.93 -2.88
C GLU A 40 44.65 11.44 -1.43
N VAL A 41 45.23 10.70 -0.50
CA VAL A 41 45.54 11.30 0.80
C VAL A 41 47.00 11.13 1.14
N THR A 42 47.79 12.12 0.73
CA THR A 42 49.12 12.34 1.31
C THR A 42 48.95 13.05 2.65
N ALA A 43 49.08 12.31 3.72
CA ALA A 43 48.90 12.81 5.08
C ALA A 43 50.06 13.73 5.48
N SER A 44 49.76 14.97 5.79
CA SER A 44 50.62 15.84 6.60
C SER A 44 50.24 15.59 8.09
N LYS A 45 51.21 15.10 8.88
CA LYS A 45 51.03 14.84 10.33
C LYS A 45 51.01 16.15 11.11
N THR A 46 49.94 16.45 11.80
CA THR A 46 49.92 17.40 12.91
C THR A 46 49.00 16.88 14.00
N TYR A 47 49.47 16.89 15.25
CA TYR A 47 48.84 16.29 16.43
C TYR A 47 47.57 17.00 16.84
N VAL A 48 46.52 16.22 17.22
CA VAL A 48 45.35 16.67 17.98
C VAL A 48 45.07 15.72 19.10
N GLU A 49 44.84 16.26 20.29
CA GLU A 49 44.67 15.54 21.56
C GLU A 49 43.29 14.86 21.78
N SER A 50 42.41 14.81 20.82
CA SER A 50 41.19 13.97 20.92
C SER A 50 40.93 13.27 19.57
N SER A 51 41.22 11.99 19.50
CA SER A 51 40.84 11.14 18.38
C SER A 51 39.43 10.62 18.61
N THR A 52 38.48 11.12 17.82
CA THR A 52 37.18 10.46 17.69
C THR A 52 37.33 9.46 16.54
N GLU A 53 37.33 8.16 16.91
CA GLU A 53 37.38 7.08 15.92
C GLU A 53 35.95 6.81 15.43
N PHE A 54 35.72 6.90 14.13
CA PHE A 54 34.44 6.54 13.53
C PHE A 54 34.67 5.76 12.23
N GLU A 55 33.76 4.82 11.96
CA GLU A 55 33.82 4.00 10.76
C GLU A 55 33.17 4.75 9.58
N VAL A 56 33.94 4.95 8.52
CA VAL A 56 33.48 5.53 7.26
C VAL A 56 33.45 4.43 6.22
N GLY A 57 32.26 4.15 5.67
CA GLY A 57 32.05 3.20 4.61
C GLY A 57 32.29 3.83 3.22
N ASN A 58 32.28 2.97 2.20
CA ASN A 58 32.37 3.43 0.82
C ASN A 58 31.13 4.26 0.44
N GLY A 59 31.33 5.48 -0.05
CA GLY A 59 30.26 6.41 -0.41
C GLY A 59 29.73 7.27 0.74
N ASP A 60 30.17 7.05 1.99
CA ASP A 60 29.84 7.92 3.13
C ASP A 60 30.47 9.30 2.93
N VAL A 61 29.81 10.33 3.45
CA VAL A 61 30.32 11.71 3.44
C VAL A 61 30.56 12.17 4.87
N VAL A 62 31.76 12.69 5.14
CA VAL A 62 32.10 13.30 6.43
C VAL A 62 31.88 14.80 6.31
N VAL A 63 31.01 15.33 7.15
CA VAL A 63 30.70 16.75 7.26
C VAL A 63 31.30 17.31 8.54
N SER A 64 32.11 18.37 8.43
CA SER A 64 32.61 19.09 9.59
C SER A 64 31.81 20.35 9.83
N THR A 65 31.40 20.56 11.08
CA THR A 65 30.79 21.82 11.53
C THR A 65 31.65 22.47 12.62
N ASN A 66 31.92 23.76 12.45
CA ASN A 66 32.63 24.58 13.45
C ASN A 66 31.65 25.56 14.10
N LYS A 67 31.35 25.34 15.39
CA LYS A 67 30.56 26.29 16.20
C LYS A 67 31.38 26.70 17.43
N ASN A 68 31.66 27.99 17.55
CA ASN A 68 32.34 28.56 18.73
C ASN A 68 33.68 27.86 19.06
N PHE A 69 34.54 27.67 18.09
CA PHE A 69 35.83 26.98 18.21
C PHE A 69 35.75 25.47 18.52
N ASN A 70 34.56 24.89 18.58
CA ASN A 70 34.39 23.45 18.66
C ASN A 70 34.11 22.88 17.27
N MET A 71 34.97 21.96 16.82
CA MET A 71 34.75 21.18 15.58
C MET A 71 33.98 19.91 15.91
N SER A 72 32.89 19.68 15.23
CA SER A 72 32.20 18.39 15.23
C SER A 72 32.23 17.79 13.83
N PHE A 73 32.29 16.46 13.78
CA PHE A 73 32.25 15.69 12.54
C PHE A 73 31.04 14.77 12.58
N ASP A 74 30.25 14.82 11.53
CA ASP A 74 29.10 13.94 11.33
C ASP A 74 29.36 13.07 10.11
N VAL A 75 29.05 11.77 10.19
CA VAL A 75 29.14 10.84 9.07
C VAL A 75 27.74 10.65 8.52
N ILE A 76 27.53 11.14 7.28
CA ILE A 76 26.31 10.85 6.53
C ILE A 76 26.52 9.51 5.84
N LYS A 77 25.78 8.50 6.27
CA LYS A 77 25.85 7.15 5.72
C LYS A 77 25.38 7.12 4.27
N ALA A 78 26.05 6.32 3.47
CA ALA A 78 25.70 6.13 2.08
C ALA A 78 24.47 5.25 1.93
N ASN A 79 23.57 5.67 1.05
CA ASN A 79 22.45 4.86 0.59
C ASN A 79 22.96 3.77 -0.35
N LYS A 80 22.40 2.58 -0.26
CA LYS A 80 22.65 1.48 -1.19
C LYS A 80 21.70 1.61 -2.37
N ILE A 81 22.26 1.70 -3.57
CA ILE A 81 21.51 1.92 -4.81
C ILE A 81 21.76 0.75 -5.73
N THR A 82 20.68 0.13 -6.22
CA THR A 82 20.76 -0.92 -7.23
C THR A 82 20.37 -0.34 -8.59
N ILE A 83 21.23 -0.58 -9.59
CA ILE A 83 21.00 -0.15 -10.97
C ILE A 83 20.85 -1.42 -11.81
N ASP A 84 19.75 -1.51 -12.54
CA ASP A 84 19.50 -2.52 -13.57
C ASP A 84 19.56 -1.83 -14.93
N ASN A 85 20.63 -2.06 -15.67
CA ASN A 85 20.82 -1.51 -17.01
C ASN A 85 20.55 -2.59 -18.06
N CYS A 86 19.33 -2.66 -18.54
CA CYS A 86 18.88 -3.66 -19.52
C CYS A 86 19.17 -5.11 -19.08
N GLY A 87 18.99 -5.42 -17.79
CA GLY A 87 19.26 -6.74 -17.19
C GLY A 87 20.63 -6.89 -16.54
N GLU A 88 21.57 -5.98 -16.78
CA GLU A 88 22.85 -5.96 -16.07
C GLU A 88 22.73 -5.19 -14.76
N LYS A 89 22.86 -5.91 -13.65
CA LYS A 89 22.69 -5.34 -12.31
C LYS A 89 24.02 -4.97 -11.68
N GLN A 90 24.08 -3.76 -11.15
CA GLN A 90 25.20 -3.28 -10.34
C GLN A 90 24.68 -2.54 -9.09
N THR A 91 25.51 -2.48 -8.08
CA THR A 91 25.19 -1.76 -6.83
C THR A 91 26.28 -0.76 -6.53
N ILE A 92 25.89 0.46 -6.20
CA ILE A 92 26.79 1.50 -5.71
C ILE A 92 26.29 2.04 -4.37
N SER A 93 27.19 2.74 -3.68
CA SER A 93 26.88 3.44 -2.43
C SER A 93 27.11 4.93 -2.61
N LEU A 94 26.12 5.75 -2.30
CA LEU A 94 26.18 7.21 -2.42
C LEU A 94 25.36 7.87 -1.30
N ALA A 95 25.99 8.75 -0.54
CA ALA A 95 25.34 9.37 0.62
C ALA A 95 24.22 10.34 0.22
N LYS A 96 24.35 11.02 -0.92
CA LYS A 96 23.39 12.01 -1.40
C LYS A 96 23.54 12.23 -2.90
N GLY A 97 22.44 12.47 -3.58
CA GLY A 97 22.45 12.78 -5.01
C GLY A 97 21.11 12.51 -5.68
N THR A 98 21.11 12.59 -7.01
CA THR A 98 19.97 12.29 -7.87
C THR A 98 20.25 11.05 -8.72
N VAL A 99 19.22 10.52 -9.37
CA VAL A 99 19.35 9.43 -10.33
C VAL A 99 20.34 9.81 -11.45
N GLU A 100 20.31 11.05 -11.94
CA GLU A 100 21.23 11.56 -12.95
C GLU A 100 22.70 11.43 -12.50
N GLU A 101 23.02 11.90 -11.29
CA GLU A 101 24.36 11.80 -10.72
C GLU A 101 24.83 10.35 -10.53
N VAL A 102 23.90 9.43 -10.23
CA VAL A 102 24.19 8.00 -10.15
C VAL A 102 24.56 7.44 -11.52
N LEU A 103 23.81 7.77 -12.57
CA LEU A 103 24.10 7.34 -13.94
C LEU A 103 25.44 7.89 -14.42
N ASP A 104 25.72 9.16 -14.17
CA ASP A 104 27.01 9.80 -14.55
C ASP A 104 28.19 9.10 -13.87
N ARG A 105 28.09 8.79 -12.58
CA ARG A 105 29.16 8.09 -11.82
C ARG A 105 29.38 6.66 -12.29
N THR A 106 28.37 6.03 -12.84
CA THR A 106 28.45 4.65 -13.35
C THR A 106 28.76 4.59 -14.84
N GLY A 107 28.86 5.75 -15.51
CA GLY A 107 29.16 5.85 -16.94
C GLY A 107 28.01 5.40 -17.83
N ILE A 108 26.80 5.34 -17.30
CA ILE A 108 25.61 4.92 -18.04
C ILE A 108 25.03 6.14 -18.77
N THR A 109 25.06 6.10 -20.09
CA THR A 109 24.52 7.15 -20.95
C THR A 109 23.14 6.75 -21.47
N LEU A 110 22.16 7.64 -21.35
CA LEU A 110 20.85 7.47 -21.95
C LEU A 110 20.89 7.94 -23.41
N THR A 111 20.52 7.04 -24.31
CA THR A 111 20.31 7.32 -25.75
C THR A 111 18.81 7.54 -26.01
N ASP A 112 18.43 7.99 -27.23
CA ASP A 112 17.05 8.30 -27.60
C ASP A 112 16.07 7.13 -27.37
N ASN A 113 16.56 5.89 -27.53
CA ASN A 113 15.77 4.67 -27.34
C ASN A 113 15.83 4.13 -25.92
N LYS A 114 16.57 4.77 -24.99
CA LYS A 114 16.63 4.36 -23.59
C LYS A 114 15.85 5.31 -22.72
N SER A 115 15.30 4.78 -21.66
CA SER A 115 14.64 5.54 -20.61
C SER A 115 15.08 5.04 -19.23
N VAL A 116 14.78 5.81 -18.21
CA VAL A 116 15.13 5.48 -16.82
C VAL A 116 13.94 5.71 -15.90
N THR A 117 13.81 4.85 -14.92
CA THR A 117 12.87 5.05 -13.81
C THR A 117 13.58 4.69 -12.49
N PRO A 118 13.44 5.50 -11.41
CA PRO A 118 12.75 6.80 -11.34
C PRO A 118 13.37 7.87 -12.26
N SER A 119 12.69 9.02 -12.36
CA SER A 119 13.15 10.13 -13.22
C SER A 119 14.53 10.66 -12.79
N LEU A 120 15.28 11.26 -13.73
CA LEU A 120 16.65 11.76 -13.49
C LEU A 120 16.77 12.68 -12.27
N ASN A 121 15.77 13.54 -12.04
CA ASN A 121 15.79 14.49 -10.93
C ASN A 121 15.35 13.89 -9.57
N THR A 122 15.02 12.60 -9.52
CA THR A 122 14.61 11.93 -8.27
C THR A 122 15.81 11.86 -7.33
N VAL A 123 15.62 12.35 -6.11
CA VAL A 123 16.62 12.24 -5.05
C VAL A 123 16.69 10.79 -4.58
N ILE A 124 17.90 10.27 -4.49
CA ILE A 124 18.15 8.89 -4.04
C ILE A 124 17.92 8.76 -2.54
N THR A 125 17.41 7.62 -2.16
CA THR A 125 17.24 7.16 -0.78
C THR A 125 17.81 5.76 -0.64
N ASP A 126 17.88 5.24 0.58
CA ASP A 126 18.31 3.85 0.80
C ASP A 126 17.39 2.87 0.03
N ASP A 127 18.00 1.80 -0.51
CA ASP A 127 17.35 0.80 -1.36
C ASP A 127 16.70 1.34 -2.65
N THR A 128 17.13 2.52 -3.14
CA THR A 128 16.67 3.02 -4.44
C THR A 128 17.04 2.04 -5.55
N ASN A 129 16.05 1.63 -6.34
CA ASN A 129 16.24 0.81 -7.54
C ASN A 129 16.10 1.68 -8.77
N ILE A 130 17.14 1.71 -9.61
CA ILE A 130 17.18 2.47 -10.87
C ILE A 130 17.12 1.46 -12.01
N TYR A 131 16.14 1.60 -12.90
CA TYR A 131 15.98 0.77 -14.09
C TYR A 131 16.28 1.60 -15.33
N VAL A 132 17.30 1.21 -16.08
CA VAL A 132 17.61 1.75 -17.42
C VAL A 132 17.22 0.69 -18.44
N TYR A 133 16.37 1.03 -19.39
CA TYR A 133 15.76 0.08 -20.31
C TYR A 133 15.60 0.63 -21.73
N ASN A 134 15.56 -0.28 -22.70
CA ASN A 134 15.09 0.08 -24.05
C ASN A 134 13.60 0.39 -23.98
N ALA A 135 13.21 1.52 -24.53
CA ALA A 135 11.89 2.05 -24.36
C ALA A 135 11.04 1.90 -25.62
N LYS A 136 9.79 1.49 -25.41
CA LYS A 136 8.69 1.54 -26.37
C LYS A 136 7.76 2.70 -25.99
N ASN A 137 7.30 3.45 -26.96
CA ASN A 137 6.30 4.50 -26.71
C ASN A 137 4.94 3.83 -26.62
N ILE A 138 4.24 4.00 -25.52
CA ILE A 138 2.89 3.45 -25.32
C ILE A 138 1.94 4.54 -24.84
N LYS A 139 0.65 4.32 -25.04
CA LYS A 139 -0.41 5.12 -24.43
C LYS A 139 -0.97 4.35 -23.24
N LEU A 140 -0.77 4.87 -22.05
CA LEU A 140 -1.26 4.30 -20.81
C LEU A 140 -2.43 5.14 -20.29
N THR A 141 -3.58 4.51 -20.10
CA THR A 141 -4.73 5.11 -19.41
C THR A 141 -4.86 4.49 -18.03
N THR A 142 -4.76 5.30 -16.99
CA THR A 142 -4.99 4.89 -15.62
C THR A 142 -5.78 5.95 -14.85
N ASN A 143 -6.69 5.53 -13.97
CA ASN A 143 -7.62 6.44 -13.26
C ASN A 143 -8.37 7.40 -14.22
N GLY A 144 -8.65 6.96 -15.44
CA GLY A 144 -9.33 7.76 -16.46
C GLY A 144 -8.45 8.84 -17.12
N THR A 145 -7.16 8.90 -16.82
CA THR A 145 -6.21 9.82 -17.45
C THR A 145 -5.32 9.06 -18.43
N GLU A 146 -5.29 9.54 -19.69
CA GLU A 146 -4.40 9.03 -20.72
C GLU A 146 -3.07 9.79 -20.70
N MET A 147 -1.97 9.06 -20.85
CA MET A 147 -0.62 9.61 -20.93
C MET A 147 0.24 8.81 -21.91
N SER A 148 1.12 9.49 -22.63
CA SER A 148 2.17 8.83 -23.41
C SER A 148 3.37 8.60 -22.54
N VAL A 149 3.81 7.35 -22.41
CA VAL A 149 4.94 6.97 -21.57
C VAL A 149 5.90 6.07 -22.34
N LYS A 150 7.18 6.14 -21.98
CA LYS A 150 8.21 5.23 -22.46
C LYS A 150 8.24 4.01 -21.54
N ALA A 151 7.77 2.86 -22.03
CA ALA A 151 7.72 1.61 -21.30
C ALA A 151 8.91 0.69 -21.66
N PRO A 152 9.41 -0.13 -20.73
CA PRO A 152 10.43 -1.12 -21.04
C PRO A 152 9.90 -2.21 -21.96
N GLU A 153 10.79 -2.78 -22.77
CA GLU A 153 10.53 -4.02 -23.50
C GLU A 153 10.25 -5.17 -22.54
N GLY A 154 9.45 -6.13 -22.98
CA GLY A 154 9.05 -7.30 -22.20
C GLY A 154 7.53 -7.40 -22.04
N THR A 155 7.06 -8.09 -21.02
CA THR A 155 5.61 -8.25 -20.80
C THR A 155 4.99 -6.97 -20.26
N VAL A 156 3.71 -6.77 -20.57
CA VAL A 156 2.90 -5.62 -20.08
C VAL A 156 2.95 -5.54 -18.55
N GLU A 157 2.82 -6.68 -17.84
CA GLU A 157 2.89 -6.70 -16.38
C GLU A 157 4.25 -6.20 -15.87
N ASN A 158 5.35 -6.71 -16.45
CA ASN A 158 6.70 -6.27 -16.06
C ASN A 158 6.93 -4.78 -16.35
N ALA A 159 6.50 -4.34 -17.52
CA ALA A 159 6.61 -2.94 -17.92
C ALA A 159 5.85 -2.00 -16.98
N LEU A 160 4.60 -2.34 -16.64
CA LEU A 160 3.80 -1.56 -15.70
C LEU A 160 4.42 -1.55 -14.30
N ASN A 161 4.95 -2.68 -13.83
CA ASN A 161 5.63 -2.77 -12.53
C ASN A 161 6.87 -1.87 -12.47
N ILE A 162 7.71 -1.86 -13.52
CA ILE A 162 8.88 -0.98 -13.62
C ILE A 162 8.46 0.49 -13.64
N LEU A 163 7.36 0.82 -14.29
CA LEU A 163 6.78 2.17 -14.30
C LEU A 163 6.10 2.56 -12.98
N GLY A 164 6.08 1.67 -11.98
CA GLY A 164 5.50 1.92 -10.65
C GLY A 164 4.02 1.57 -10.53
N TYR A 165 3.44 0.90 -11.52
CA TYR A 165 2.05 0.45 -11.48
C TYR A 165 1.97 -1.03 -11.11
N THR A 166 1.68 -1.33 -9.85
CA THR A 166 1.44 -2.71 -9.42
C THR A 166 0.14 -3.23 -10.02
N VAL A 167 0.19 -4.33 -10.75
CA VAL A 167 -0.99 -5.01 -11.32
C VAL A 167 -1.34 -6.20 -10.45
N THR A 168 -2.61 -6.30 -10.06
CA THR A 168 -3.15 -7.43 -9.29
C THR A 168 -4.15 -8.22 -10.13
N ASP A 169 -4.45 -9.45 -9.72
CA ASP A 169 -5.41 -10.30 -10.44
C ASP A 169 -6.86 -9.75 -10.42
N ASN A 170 -7.15 -8.79 -9.55
CA ASN A 170 -8.44 -8.11 -9.50
C ASN A 170 -8.53 -6.95 -10.49
N ASP A 171 -7.40 -6.39 -10.92
CA ASP A 171 -7.36 -5.23 -11.79
C ASP A 171 -7.83 -5.59 -13.20
N ILE A 172 -8.30 -4.58 -13.92
CA ILE A 172 -8.78 -4.75 -15.30
C ILE A 172 -7.76 -4.14 -16.24
N LEU A 173 -7.17 -4.98 -17.08
CA LEU A 173 -6.30 -4.58 -18.19
C LEU A 173 -7.05 -4.74 -19.52
N SER A 174 -6.83 -3.80 -20.46
CA SER A 174 -7.36 -3.88 -21.83
C SER A 174 -6.63 -4.90 -22.71
N VAL A 175 -5.44 -5.32 -22.28
CA VAL A 175 -4.54 -6.26 -22.98
C VAL A 175 -4.11 -7.38 -22.03
N ASP A 176 -3.64 -8.50 -22.59
CA ASP A 176 -3.10 -9.59 -21.75
C ASP A 176 -1.85 -9.11 -21.02
N LYS A 177 -1.77 -9.38 -19.71
CA LYS A 177 -0.63 -9.02 -18.87
C LYS A 177 0.69 -9.65 -19.34
N ASN A 178 0.62 -10.81 -20.02
CA ASN A 178 1.77 -11.52 -20.58
C ASN A 178 2.09 -11.10 -22.02
N ALA A 179 1.28 -10.25 -22.67
CA ALA A 179 1.58 -9.73 -24.00
C ALA A 179 2.89 -8.95 -23.99
N GLN A 180 3.63 -9.00 -25.10
CA GLN A 180 4.83 -8.19 -25.27
C GLN A 180 4.46 -6.73 -25.55
N VAL A 181 5.19 -5.81 -24.95
CA VAL A 181 5.02 -4.37 -25.17
C VAL A 181 5.53 -4.01 -26.57
N GLU A 182 4.68 -3.39 -27.35
CA GLU A 182 4.97 -2.89 -28.70
C GLU A 182 4.86 -1.36 -28.77
N ASP A 183 5.49 -0.75 -29.76
CA ASP A 183 5.35 0.70 -29.98
C ASP A 183 3.88 1.03 -30.29
N ASP A 184 3.43 2.17 -29.83
CA ASP A 184 2.06 2.69 -29.96
C ASP A 184 0.97 1.80 -29.34
N MET A 185 1.34 0.81 -28.52
CA MET A 185 0.37 -0.01 -27.79
C MET A 185 -0.49 0.86 -26.84
N GLU A 186 -1.80 0.63 -26.87
CA GLU A 186 -2.74 1.29 -25.97
C GLU A 186 -3.09 0.36 -24.80
N ILE A 187 -2.72 0.74 -23.57
CA ILE A 187 -2.94 -0.02 -22.34
C ILE A 187 -3.89 0.76 -21.44
N ILE A 188 -5.01 0.15 -21.06
CA ILE A 188 -5.91 0.70 -20.04
C ILE A 188 -5.80 -0.16 -18.79
N LEU A 189 -5.37 0.45 -17.70
CA LEU A 189 -5.32 -0.17 -16.38
C LEU A 189 -6.37 0.48 -15.48
N LYS A 190 -7.34 -0.33 -15.02
CA LYS A 190 -8.34 0.09 -14.03
C LYS A 190 -8.08 -0.64 -12.73
N LYS A 191 -7.87 0.11 -11.67
CA LYS A 191 -7.66 -0.42 -10.33
C LYS A 191 -8.97 -0.86 -9.71
N VAL A 192 -9.01 -2.11 -9.24
CA VAL A 192 -10.19 -2.67 -8.58
C VAL A 192 -9.89 -2.86 -7.10
N THR A 193 -10.73 -2.24 -6.27
CA THR A 193 -10.66 -2.42 -4.81
C THR A 193 -12.00 -2.92 -4.26
N TYR A 194 -11.94 -3.66 -3.17
CA TYR A 194 -13.11 -4.16 -2.47
C TYR A 194 -13.12 -3.64 -1.04
N VAL A 195 -14.30 -3.23 -0.59
CA VAL A 195 -14.55 -2.83 0.81
C VAL A 195 -15.69 -3.68 1.33
N ASP A 196 -15.48 -4.36 2.45
CA ASP A 196 -16.51 -5.15 3.11
C ASP A 196 -17.20 -4.29 4.18
N GLU A 197 -18.52 -4.17 4.08
CA GLU A 197 -19.35 -3.42 4.99
C GLU A 197 -20.29 -4.39 5.73
N VAL A 198 -20.39 -4.24 7.04
CA VAL A 198 -21.31 -5.01 7.88
C VAL A 198 -22.44 -4.10 8.32
N SER A 199 -23.67 -4.54 8.08
CA SER A 199 -24.88 -3.85 8.51
C SER A 199 -25.83 -4.80 9.24
N THR A 200 -26.59 -4.28 10.19
CA THR A 200 -27.64 -5.04 10.87
C THR A 200 -28.97 -4.80 10.14
N GLU A 201 -29.62 -5.88 9.75
CA GLU A 201 -30.95 -5.87 9.12
C GLU A 201 -31.94 -6.59 10.03
N LYS A 202 -33.19 -6.12 10.02
CA LYS A 202 -34.28 -6.76 10.74
C LYS A 202 -34.76 -8.02 10.03
N ILE A 203 -35.16 -9.03 10.83
CA ILE A 203 -35.91 -10.19 10.37
C ILE A 203 -37.31 -10.02 10.95
N SER A 204 -38.30 -9.80 10.09
CA SER A 204 -39.68 -9.67 10.53
C SER A 204 -40.15 -10.98 11.13
N TYR A 205 -40.97 -10.88 12.17
CA TYR A 205 -41.69 -12.04 12.73
C TYR A 205 -42.90 -12.38 11.89
N ASP A 206 -43.32 -13.64 11.93
CA ASP A 206 -44.58 -14.11 11.34
C ASP A 206 -45.73 -14.07 12.36
N THR A 207 -46.99 -14.00 11.86
CA THR A 207 -48.18 -14.15 12.68
C THR A 207 -48.75 -15.54 12.45
N ILE A 208 -48.84 -16.31 13.51
CA ILE A 208 -49.38 -17.67 13.53
C ILE A 208 -50.76 -17.63 14.21
N GLU A 209 -51.77 -18.10 13.52
CA GLU A 209 -53.13 -18.29 14.09
C GLU A 209 -53.29 -19.74 14.51
N LYS A 210 -53.87 -19.95 15.69
CA LYS A 210 -54.18 -21.27 16.25
C LYS A 210 -55.59 -21.27 16.81
N ASP A 211 -56.30 -22.35 16.63
CA ASP A 211 -57.60 -22.55 17.26
C ASP A 211 -57.45 -22.86 18.76
N SER A 212 -58.40 -22.36 19.53
CA SER A 212 -58.50 -22.59 21.00
C SER A 212 -59.91 -22.83 21.41
N ASP A 213 -60.12 -23.93 22.12
CA ASP A 213 -61.44 -24.33 22.73
C ASP A 213 -61.69 -23.67 24.09
N ASP A 214 -60.75 -22.91 24.59
CA ASP A 214 -60.86 -22.07 25.79
C ASP A 214 -61.52 -20.71 25.51
N ILE A 215 -61.48 -20.24 24.29
CA ILE A 215 -61.98 -18.93 23.85
C ILE A 215 -63.29 -19.10 23.09
N LEU A 216 -64.20 -18.18 23.29
CA LEU A 216 -65.53 -18.26 22.63
C LEU A 216 -65.38 -18.05 21.11
N THR A 217 -66.17 -18.75 20.32
CA THR A 217 -66.26 -18.61 18.87
C THR A 217 -66.60 -17.18 18.51
N GLY A 218 -65.72 -16.57 17.65
CA GLY A 218 -65.79 -15.17 17.22
C GLY A 218 -64.94 -14.22 18.05
N GLU A 219 -64.30 -14.71 19.10
CA GLU A 219 -63.29 -13.96 19.87
C GLU A 219 -61.88 -14.45 19.50
N SER A 220 -60.88 -13.56 19.60
CA SER A 220 -59.49 -13.91 19.46
C SER A 220 -58.63 -13.22 20.51
N GLN A 221 -57.58 -13.90 20.93
CA GLN A 221 -56.65 -13.40 21.95
C GLN A 221 -55.20 -13.55 21.48
N VAL A 222 -54.39 -12.52 21.70
CA VAL A 222 -52.93 -12.62 21.47
C VAL A 222 -52.33 -13.42 22.63
N SER A 223 -51.84 -14.61 22.31
CA SER A 223 -51.18 -15.50 23.28
C SER A 223 -49.69 -15.17 23.41
N GLN A 224 -49.07 -14.72 22.32
CA GLN A 224 -47.66 -14.33 22.28
C GLN A 224 -47.50 -13.11 21.41
N ASN A 225 -46.83 -12.08 21.90
CA ASN A 225 -46.45 -10.93 21.10
C ASN A 225 -45.26 -11.29 20.19
N GLY A 226 -45.32 -10.84 18.93
CA GLY A 226 -44.21 -10.94 18.02
C GLY A 226 -43.08 -9.99 18.39
N ALA A 227 -41.87 -10.39 18.06
CA ALA A 227 -40.68 -9.54 18.15
C ALA A 227 -39.78 -9.80 16.97
N ASP A 228 -39.34 -8.72 16.32
CA ASP A 228 -38.40 -8.81 15.23
C ASP A 228 -37.06 -9.42 15.68
N GLY A 229 -36.51 -10.24 14.80
CA GLY A 229 -35.15 -10.72 14.88
C GLY A 229 -34.14 -9.73 14.23
N GLU A 230 -32.89 -10.09 14.28
CA GLU A 230 -31.82 -9.32 13.70
C GLU A 230 -30.82 -10.25 12.98
N LYS A 231 -30.31 -9.82 11.86
CA LYS A 231 -29.20 -10.46 11.16
C LYS A 231 -28.12 -9.45 10.80
N GLU A 232 -26.86 -9.86 10.91
CA GLU A 232 -25.74 -9.17 10.32
C GLU A 232 -25.63 -9.59 8.86
N VAL A 233 -25.52 -8.60 7.96
CA VAL A 233 -25.33 -8.80 6.54
C VAL A 233 -24.00 -8.17 6.16
N THR A 234 -23.07 -9.00 5.65
CA THR A 234 -21.79 -8.54 5.12
C THR A 234 -21.92 -8.33 3.62
N LYS A 235 -21.72 -7.10 3.19
CA LYS A 235 -21.79 -6.68 1.78
C LYS A 235 -20.39 -6.32 1.30
N ARG A 236 -19.97 -6.85 0.16
CA ARG A 236 -18.74 -6.48 -0.52
C ARG A 236 -19.03 -5.46 -1.60
N CYS A 237 -18.53 -4.24 -1.40
CA CYS A 237 -18.61 -3.14 -2.36
C CYS A 237 -17.37 -3.18 -3.26
N LYS A 238 -17.59 -3.22 -4.58
CA LYS A 238 -16.55 -3.15 -5.59
C LYS A 238 -16.41 -1.71 -6.07
N TYR A 239 -15.17 -1.23 -6.10
CA TYR A 239 -14.82 0.07 -6.66
C TYR A 239 -13.86 -0.13 -7.84
N ILE A 240 -14.02 0.66 -8.89
CA ILE A 240 -13.15 0.72 -10.05
C ILE A 240 -12.63 2.15 -10.17
N ASP A 241 -11.31 2.33 -10.12
CA ASP A 241 -10.65 3.64 -10.09
C ASP A 241 -11.24 4.56 -9.00
N GLY A 242 -11.50 3.99 -7.81
CA GLY A 242 -12.09 4.70 -6.68
C GLY A 242 -13.58 5.01 -6.80
N LYS A 243 -14.24 4.67 -7.92
CA LYS A 243 -15.67 4.88 -8.12
C LYS A 243 -16.44 3.60 -7.79
N TYR A 244 -17.54 3.75 -7.06
CA TYR A 244 -18.44 2.64 -6.78
C TYR A 244 -18.95 1.99 -8.07
N ALA A 245 -18.87 0.68 -8.15
CA ALA A 245 -19.28 -0.11 -9.31
C ALA A 245 -20.43 -1.07 -8.99
N SER A 246 -20.35 -1.82 -7.89
CA SER A 246 -21.37 -2.80 -7.51
C SER A 246 -21.23 -3.24 -6.06
N THR A 247 -22.30 -3.83 -5.53
CA THR A 247 -22.31 -4.49 -4.20
C THR A 247 -22.80 -5.93 -4.34
N LYS A 248 -22.21 -6.82 -3.57
CA LYS A 248 -22.62 -8.22 -3.44
C LYS A 248 -22.70 -8.60 -1.98
N VAL A 249 -23.79 -9.25 -1.57
CA VAL A 249 -23.86 -9.90 -0.26
C VAL A 249 -22.93 -11.12 -0.28
N ILE A 250 -22.02 -11.18 0.69
CA ILE A 250 -21.02 -12.25 0.82
C ILE A 250 -21.21 -13.08 2.09
N GLY A 251 -22.04 -12.61 3.02
CA GLY A 251 -22.35 -13.35 4.24
C GLY A 251 -23.59 -12.81 4.94
N GLU A 252 -24.34 -13.71 5.57
CA GLU A 252 -25.43 -13.37 6.46
C GLU A 252 -25.33 -14.24 7.73
N LYS A 253 -25.57 -13.63 8.88
CA LYS A 253 -25.55 -14.30 10.17
C LYS A 253 -26.69 -13.80 11.03
N VAL A 254 -27.59 -14.69 11.40
CA VAL A 254 -28.67 -14.36 12.34
C VAL A 254 -28.06 -14.16 13.74
N THR A 255 -28.21 -12.97 14.28
CA THR A 255 -27.75 -12.59 15.62
C THR A 255 -28.84 -12.73 16.66
N LYS A 256 -30.11 -12.49 16.24
CA LYS A 256 -31.31 -12.67 17.08
C LYS A 256 -32.41 -13.28 16.22
N LYS A 257 -32.96 -14.42 16.67
CA LYS A 257 -34.10 -15.03 15.97
C LYS A 257 -35.35 -14.21 16.21
N PRO A 258 -36.25 -14.07 15.21
CA PRO A 258 -37.56 -13.48 15.44
C PRO A 258 -38.41 -14.38 16.36
N VAL A 259 -39.36 -13.77 17.04
CA VAL A 259 -40.38 -14.46 17.86
C VAL A 259 -41.71 -14.19 17.19
N ASP A 260 -42.38 -15.25 16.75
CA ASP A 260 -43.64 -15.09 16.04
C ASP A 260 -44.79 -14.63 16.98
N LYS A 261 -45.69 -13.84 16.44
CA LYS A 261 -46.92 -13.47 17.08
C LYS A 261 -47.89 -14.63 17.01
N VAL A 262 -48.45 -15.05 18.14
CA VAL A 262 -49.49 -16.12 18.17
C VAL A 262 -50.82 -15.52 18.57
N ILE A 263 -51.82 -15.71 17.70
CA ILE A 263 -53.22 -15.34 17.92
C ILE A 263 -54.01 -16.64 18.10
N LEU A 264 -54.76 -16.73 19.20
CA LEU A 264 -55.68 -17.82 19.44
C LEU A 264 -57.06 -17.39 18.97
N ASN A 265 -57.64 -18.16 18.06
CA ASN A 265 -59.00 -17.97 17.55
C ASN A 265 -59.95 -18.91 18.29
N GLY A 266 -61.00 -18.37 18.87
CA GLY A 266 -61.97 -19.14 19.71
C GLY A 266 -62.83 -20.09 18.89
N THR A 267 -62.88 -21.32 19.36
CA THR A 267 -63.77 -22.38 18.85
C THR A 267 -64.78 -22.87 19.89
N LYS A 268 -64.66 -22.35 21.10
CA LYS A 268 -65.60 -22.73 22.21
C LYS A 268 -66.99 -22.26 21.91
N ARG A 269 -67.87 -23.19 21.88
CA ARG A 269 -69.34 -22.88 21.73
C ARG A 269 -69.91 -22.35 23.06
N GLY A 270 -70.48 -21.17 22.96
CA GLY A 270 -71.28 -20.65 24.13
C GLY A 270 -72.44 -21.55 24.46
N THR A 271 -72.62 -21.79 25.73
CA THR A 271 -73.81 -22.47 26.20
C THR A 271 -74.86 -21.41 26.56
N ILE A 272 -75.95 -21.41 25.84
CA ILE A 272 -77.11 -20.57 26.20
C ILE A 272 -77.92 -21.35 27.22
N THR A 273 -78.11 -20.72 28.36
CA THR A 273 -78.99 -21.30 29.42
C THR A 273 -80.29 -20.52 29.45
N ASP A 274 -81.39 -21.22 29.77
CA ASP A 274 -82.72 -20.61 30.06
C ASP A 274 -82.70 -19.88 31.42
N THR A 275 -83.79 -19.22 31.76
CA THR A 275 -83.96 -18.50 33.04
C THR A 275 -83.87 -19.37 34.28
N SER A 276 -83.89 -20.69 34.13
CA SER A 276 -83.75 -21.67 35.22
C SER A 276 -82.29 -22.18 35.33
N GLY A 277 -81.39 -21.77 34.45
CA GLY A 277 -79.97 -22.24 34.36
C GLY A 277 -79.81 -23.56 33.60
N ALA A 278 -80.87 -24.07 32.92
CA ALA A 278 -80.79 -25.29 32.12
C ALA A 278 -80.25 -24.99 30.71
N PRO A 279 -79.34 -25.80 30.13
CA PRO A 279 -78.74 -25.57 28.78
C PRO A 279 -79.85 -25.71 27.71
N VAL A 280 -79.97 -24.70 26.84
CA VAL A 280 -80.88 -24.68 25.71
C VAL A 280 -80.16 -25.12 24.45
N SER A 281 -80.66 -26.20 23.79
CA SER A 281 -80.12 -26.64 22.48
C SER A 281 -80.93 -26.01 21.37
N TYR A 282 -80.26 -25.20 20.54
CA TYR A 282 -80.79 -24.68 19.27
C TYR A 282 -80.48 -25.62 18.12
N ARG A 283 -81.55 -26.02 17.37
CA ARG A 283 -81.33 -26.59 16.03
C ARG A 283 -81.62 -25.50 15.03
N TYR A 284 -80.56 -25.19 14.22
CA TYR A 284 -80.81 -24.41 13.03
C TYR A 284 -81.58 -25.25 12.03
N ALA A 285 -82.66 -24.70 11.50
CA ALA A 285 -83.45 -25.27 10.40
C ALA A 285 -82.75 -24.94 9.05
#